data_f258dbc0ced2bc17cebad02659f2711b
#
_entry.id   f258dbc0ced2bc17cebad02659f2711b
#
_cell.length_a   1.000
_cell.length_b   1.000
_cell.length_c   1.000
_cell.angle_alpha   90.00
_cell.angle_beta   90.00
_cell.angle_gamma   90.00
#
_symmetry.space_group_name_H-M   'P 1'
#
loop_
_entity.id
_entity.type
_entity.pdbx_description
1 polymer ?
#
loop_
_entity_poly.entity_id
_entity_poly.type
_entity_poly.pdbx_seq_one_letter_code
_entity_poly.pdbx_strand_id
1 'polypeptide(L)'
;MPEKNNFLFFILIIFALEAILFSIGNEKLNTAFLNKESEFVKIQKVLADIPVQAKAFSVYDETLNRKIYGKNDDTVMPLASLAKIMTIITVLNNRNTNDTILVSVRAIKEEGDYGLFVNEKFKIGDLAKFTLIGSANDGAYALSENRNNLLEKMNSKARKIGMQNTLFLNFTGLDINENFSGAYASAQDVNVMTMYALKAYPEIFEASVLPEINVKSESGFDHNIKNTNDVLKKIPNLLFSKTGFTPLAGGNLTIIYQNEYKHNIAITVLGSTPEGRFSDMEKIIDTLYNLGYGS
;
A
#
# COMPACT_ATOMS: atom_id res chain seq x y z
N MET A 1 18.10 -28.56 -69.08
CA MET A 1 18.44 -27.88 -67.80
C MET A 1 17.44 -26.77 -67.46
N PRO A 2 16.15 -27.04 -67.23
CA PRO A 2 15.23 -25.99 -66.72
C PRO A 2 14.82 -26.12 -65.26
N GLU A 3 15.15 -27.23 -64.56
CA GLU A 3 14.63 -27.44 -63.20
C GLU A 3 15.34 -26.64 -62.07
N LYS A 4 16.60 -26.28 -62.23
CA LYS A 4 17.35 -25.52 -61.22
C LYS A 4 16.84 -24.07 -61.01
N ASN A 5 16.32 -23.47 -62.05
CA ASN A 5 15.81 -22.08 -61.95
C ASN A 5 14.48 -21.99 -61.19
N ASN A 6 13.64 -23.03 -61.30
CA ASN A 6 12.34 -23.02 -60.60
C ASN A 6 12.53 -23.22 -59.08
N PHE A 7 13.51 -23.98 -58.65
CA PHE A 7 13.81 -24.19 -57.20
C PHE A 7 14.34 -22.91 -56.54
N LEU A 8 15.23 -22.19 -57.23
CA LEU A 8 15.76 -20.93 -56.72
C LEU A 8 14.66 -19.85 -56.62
N PHE A 9 13.76 -19.82 -57.62
CA PHE A 9 12.61 -18.94 -57.63
C PHE A 9 11.62 -19.22 -56.49
N PHE A 10 11.37 -20.50 -56.17
CA PHE A 10 10.54 -20.91 -55.03
C PHE A 10 11.14 -20.50 -53.68
N ILE A 11 12.45 -20.62 -53.49
CA ILE A 11 13.15 -20.19 -52.27
C ILE A 11 13.04 -18.66 -52.09
N LEU A 12 13.22 -17.89 -53.16
CA LEU A 12 13.08 -16.42 -53.12
C LEU A 12 11.67 -15.99 -52.74
N ILE A 13 10.63 -16.67 -53.22
CA ILE A 13 9.24 -16.40 -52.84
C ILE A 13 8.99 -16.69 -51.38
N ILE A 14 9.53 -17.78 -50.83
CA ILE A 14 9.39 -18.10 -49.42
C ILE A 14 10.06 -17.04 -48.54
N PHE A 15 11.29 -16.63 -48.85
CA PHE A 15 11.97 -15.57 -48.10
C PHE A 15 11.26 -14.20 -48.20
N ALA A 16 10.68 -13.87 -49.38
CA ALA A 16 9.90 -12.67 -49.55
C ALA A 16 8.60 -12.70 -48.76
N LEU A 17 7.92 -13.85 -48.67
CA LEU A 17 6.73 -14.05 -47.86
C LEU A 17 7.04 -13.96 -46.34
N GLU A 18 8.14 -14.55 -45.88
CA GLU A 18 8.59 -14.47 -44.49
C GLU A 18 8.94 -13.01 -44.11
N ALA A 19 9.63 -12.27 -45.00
CA ALA A 19 9.95 -10.86 -44.78
C ALA A 19 8.69 -9.97 -44.71
N ILE A 20 7.69 -10.24 -45.56
CA ILE A 20 6.40 -9.54 -45.53
C ILE A 20 5.63 -9.86 -44.25
N LEU A 21 5.55 -11.12 -43.83
CA LEU A 21 4.89 -11.53 -42.59
C LEU A 21 5.57 -10.94 -41.36
N PHE A 22 6.90 -10.89 -41.34
CA PHE A 22 7.69 -10.25 -40.31
C PHE A 22 7.45 -8.74 -40.24
N SER A 23 7.39 -8.08 -41.39
CA SER A 23 7.09 -6.65 -41.48
C SER A 23 5.69 -6.31 -40.98
N ILE A 24 4.67 -7.09 -41.39
CA ILE A 24 3.27 -6.94 -40.95
C ILE A 24 3.15 -7.22 -39.46
N GLY A 25 3.86 -8.23 -38.94
CA GLY A 25 3.92 -8.55 -37.50
C GLY A 25 4.48 -7.39 -36.68
N ASN A 26 5.60 -6.80 -37.13
CA ASN A 26 6.23 -5.65 -36.47
C ASN A 26 5.34 -4.40 -36.51
N GLU A 27 4.65 -4.13 -37.61
CA GLU A 27 3.76 -3.00 -37.76
C GLU A 27 2.54 -3.11 -36.83
N LYS A 28 1.94 -4.31 -36.71
CA LYS A 28 0.86 -4.57 -35.75
C LYS A 28 1.31 -4.43 -34.30
N LEU A 29 2.51 -4.94 -33.97
CA LEU A 29 3.10 -4.80 -32.62
C LEU A 29 3.35 -3.33 -32.28
N ASN A 30 3.93 -2.56 -33.19
CA ASN A 30 4.18 -1.14 -33.01
C ASN A 30 2.88 -0.35 -32.83
N THR A 31 1.85 -0.66 -33.63
CA THR A 31 0.54 0.02 -33.53
C THR A 31 -0.13 -0.30 -32.18
N ALA A 32 -0.08 -1.56 -31.73
CA ALA A 32 -0.63 -1.96 -30.44
C ALA A 32 0.12 -1.29 -29.28
N PHE A 33 1.45 -1.19 -29.37
CA PHE A 33 2.27 -0.50 -28.36
C PHE A 33 1.95 1.00 -28.30
N LEU A 34 1.87 1.68 -29.45
CA LEU A 34 1.52 3.10 -29.53
C LEU A 34 0.11 3.38 -29.00
N ASN A 35 -0.84 2.48 -29.24
CA ASN A 35 -2.19 2.60 -28.70
C ASN A 35 -2.20 2.49 -27.17
N LYS A 36 -1.49 1.49 -26.59
CA LYS A 36 -1.38 1.34 -25.14
C LYS A 36 -0.69 2.53 -24.47
N GLU A 37 0.36 3.08 -25.07
CA GLU A 37 1.01 4.31 -24.56
C GLU A 37 0.06 5.52 -24.63
N SER A 38 -0.71 5.66 -25.71
CA SER A 38 -1.69 6.74 -25.85
C SER A 38 -2.82 6.64 -24.81
N GLU A 39 -3.31 5.43 -24.51
CA GLU A 39 -4.29 5.19 -23.44
C GLU A 39 -3.71 5.51 -22.06
N PHE A 40 -2.46 5.10 -21.81
CA PHE A 40 -1.78 5.40 -20.56
C PHE A 40 -1.62 6.91 -20.33
N VAL A 41 -1.21 7.67 -21.33
CA VAL A 41 -1.10 9.13 -21.28
C VAL A 41 -2.48 9.77 -21.03
N LYS A 42 -3.55 9.23 -21.63
CA LYS A 42 -4.93 9.68 -21.36
C LYS A 42 -5.30 9.47 -19.89
N ILE A 43 -4.99 8.31 -19.33
CA ILE A 43 -5.24 8.00 -17.91
C ILE A 43 -4.51 8.99 -17.00
N GLN A 44 -3.23 9.23 -17.24
CA GLN A 44 -2.44 10.20 -16.48
C GLN A 44 -3.04 11.60 -16.52
N LYS A 45 -3.49 12.05 -17.71
CA LYS A 45 -4.12 13.36 -17.86
C LYS A 45 -5.42 13.48 -17.06
N VAL A 46 -6.28 12.46 -17.12
CA VAL A 46 -7.54 12.47 -16.35
C VAL A 46 -7.26 12.43 -14.84
N LEU A 47 -6.28 11.63 -14.39
CA LEU A 47 -5.87 11.60 -12.98
C LEU A 47 -5.27 12.93 -12.50
N ALA A 48 -4.61 13.71 -13.40
CA ALA A 48 -4.09 15.03 -13.07
C ALA A 48 -5.20 16.04 -12.72
N ASP A 49 -6.35 15.90 -13.36
CA ASP A 49 -7.48 16.82 -13.24
C ASP A 49 -8.53 16.37 -12.21
N ILE A 50 -8.32 15.23 -11.52
CA ILE A 50 -9.25 14.73 -10.49
C ILE A 50 -9.41 15.76 -9.35
N PRO A 51 -10.66 16.12 -8.99
CA PRO A 51 -10.94 17.06 -7.90
C PRO A 51 -10.86 16.34 -6.53
N VAL A 52 -9.63 16.11 -6.05
CA VAL A 52 -9.35 15.53 -4.73
C VAL A 52 -8.95 16.61 -3.72
N GLN A 53 -9.34 16.43 -2.46
CA GLN A 53 -8.93 17.27 -1.33
C GLN A 53 -7.51 16.97 -0.86
N ALA A 54 -7.02 15.78 -1.15
CA ALA A 54 -5.68 15.33 -0.80
C ALA A 54 -4.60 16.28 -1.34
N LYS A 55 -3.62 16.59 -0.48
CA LYS A 55 -2.43 17.37 -0.84
C LYS A 55 -1.48 16.58 -1.73
N ALA A 56 -1.38 15.27 -1.48
CA ALA A 56 -0.59 14.35 -2.27
C ALA A 56 -1.31 13.00 -2.45
N PHE A 57 -1.12 12.35 -3.59
CA PHE A 57 -1.50 10.95 -3.78
C PHE A 57 -0.59 10.27 -4.80
N SER A 58 -0.48 8.95 -4.69
CA SER A 58 0.29 8.11 -5.61
C SER A 58 -0.52 6.87 -6.00
N VAL A 59 -0.49 6.51 -7.28
CA VAL A 59 -1.11 5.32 -7.85
C VAL A 59 -0.06 4.49 -8.54
N TYR A 60 0.10 3.24 -8.13
CA TYR A 60 1.13 2.33 -8.60
C TYR A 60 0.56 0.96 -8.93
N ASP A 61 0.89 0.43 -10.10
CA ASP A 61 0.58 -0.93 -10.50
C ASP A 61 1.74 -1.85 -10.10
N GLU A 62 1.51 -2.67 -9.05
CA GLU A 62 2.49 -3.64 -8.56
C GLU A 62 2.70 -4.76 -9.58
N THR A 63 1.65 -5.18 -10.28
CA THR A 63 1.70 -6.29 -11.26
C THR A 63 2.59 -5.95 -12.43
N LEU A 64 2.51 -4.72 -12.93
CA LEU A 64 3.33 -4.23 -14.04
C LEU A 64 4.62 -3.54 -13.55
N ASN A 65 4.79 -3.39 -12.23
CA ASN A 65 5.89 -2.62 -11.62
C ASN A 65 6.01 -1.21 -12.22
N ARG A 66 4.88 -0.50 -12.33
CA ARG A 66 4.77 0.79 -13.03
C ARG A 66 4.01 1.82 -12.22
N LYS A 67 4.59 3.03 -12.07
CA LYS A 67 3.83 4.17 -11.57
C LYS A 67 2.80 4.60 -12.61
N ILE A 68 1.52 4.65 -12.20
CA ILE A 68 0.43 5.12 -13.04
C ILE A 68 0.39 6.64 -13.01
N TYR A 69 0.29 7.22 -11.81
CA TYR A 69 0.25 8.67 -11.63
C TYR A 69 0.63 9.06 -10.19
N GLY A 70 1.10 10.30 -10.02
CA GLY A 70 1.36 10.90 -8.72
C GLY A 70 1.13 12.40 -8.74
N LYS A 71 0.35 12.91 -7.77
CA LYS A 71 0.22 14.33 -7.46
C LYS A 71 1.06 14.61 -6.22
N ASN A 72 2.11 15.41 -6.33
CA ASN A 72 3.03 15.70 -5.22
C ASN A 72 3.51 14.42 -4.49
N ASP A 73 3.61 13.31 -5.19
CA ASP A 73 3.76 11.98 -4.63
C ASP A 73 5.15 11.69 -4.03
N ASP A 74 6.12 12.54 -4.29
CA ASP A 74 7.46 12.58 -3.68
C ASP A 74 7.58 13.56 -2.50
N THR A 75 6.55 14.40 -2.28
CA THR A 75 6.54 15.37 -1.18
C THR A 75 6.42 14.67 0.17
N VAL A 76 7.32 15.03 1.09
CA VAL A 76 7.32 14.49 2.46
C VAL A 76 6.16 15.08 3.27
N MET A 77 5.30 14.21 3.80
CA MET A 77 4.11 14.58 4.54
C MET A 77 3.97 13.79 5.85
N PRO A 78 3.28 14.34 6.88
CA PRO A 78 2.99 13.61 8.10
C PRO A 78 2.11 12.38 7.82
N LEU A 79 2.46 11.23 8.43
CA LEU A 79 1.83 9.94 8.16
C LEU A 79 0.68 9.58 9.08
N ALA A 80 0.64 10.13 10.29
CA ALA A 80 -0.23 9.62 11.35
C ALA A 80 -0.07 8.09 11.50
N SER A 81 -1.17 7.38 11.76
CA SER A 81 -1.17 5.93 12.02
C SER A 81 -0.72 5.04 10.85
N LEU A 82 -0.43 5.57 9.66
CA LEU A 82 0.23 4.78 8.63
C LEU A 82 1.63 4.30 9.09
N ALA A 83 2.26 5.00 10.04
CA ALA A 83 3.51 4.60 10.68
C ALA A 83 3.46 3.19 11.31
N LYS A 84 2.29 2.77 11.80
CA LYS A 84 2.09 1.46 12.43
C LYS A 84 2.38 0.29 11.49
N ILE A 85 2.26 0.49 10.18
CA ILE A 85 2.66 -0.51 9.18
C ILE A 85 4.14 -0.84 9.34
N MET A 86 5.02 0.18 9.40
CA MET A 86 6.46 -0.04 9.57
C MET A 86 6.81 -0.58 10.96
N THR A 87 6.08 -0.17 12.00
CA THR A 87 6.25 -0.73 13.35
C THR A 87 6.01 -2.23 13.34
N ILE A 88 4.88 -2.68 12.77
CA ILE A 88 4.53 -4.11 12.66
C ILE A 88 5.57 -4.86 11.80
N ILE A 89 5.93 -4.35 10.60
CA ILE A 89 6.97 -4.94 9.74
C ILE A 89 8.27 -5.14 10.55
N THR A 90 8.69 -4.12 11.28
CA THR A 90 9.98 -4.16 11.99
C THR A 90 9.96 -5.15 13.15
N VAL A 91 8.81 -5.25 13.83
CA VAL A 91 8.62 -6.24 14.90
C VAL A 91 8.65 -7.66 14.34
N LEU A 92 7.88 -7.94 13.28
CA LEU A 92 7.79 -9.26 12.64
C LEU A 92 9.11 -9.69 11.98
N ASN A 93 9.92 -8.73 11.50
CA ASN A 93 11.24 -9.04 10.95
C ASN A 93 12.23 -9.61 11.98
N ASN A 94 11.95 -9.43 13.27
CA ASN A 94 12.86 -9.83 14.38
C ASN A 94 12.24 -10.83 15.36
N ARG A 95 10.96 -11.18 15.21
CA ARG A 95 10.22 -12.03 16.16
C ARG A 95 9.21 -12.91 15.42
N ASN A 96 8.90 -14.05 16.06
CA ASN A 96 7.85 -14.93 15.58
C ASN A 96 6.47 -14.40 15.98
N THR A 97 5.46 -14.60 15.13
CA THR A 97 4.06 -14.21 15.39
C THR A 97 3.47 -14.90 16.62
N ASN A 98 3.99 -16.07 16.99
CA ASN A 98 3.59 -16.85 18.19
C ASN A 98 4.33 -16.45 19.47
N ASP A 99 5.35 -15.58 19.39
CA ASP A 99 6.00 -15.07 20.61
C ASP A 99 5.01 -14.25 21.42
N THR A 100 5.09 -14.39 22.76
CA THR A 100 4.24 -13.64 23.68
C THR A 100 4.82 -12.26 23.98
N ILE A 101 3.94 -11.29 24.12
CA ILE A 101 4.22 -9.93 24.56
C ILE A 101 3.31 -9.55 25.70
N LEU A 102 3.80 -8.70 26.59
CA LEU A 102 3.07 -8.18 27.74
C LEU A 102 2.71 -6.72 27.52
N VAL A 103 1.45 -6.35 27.72
CA VAL A 103 0.99 -4.96 27.65
C VAL A 103 1.42 -4.23 28.92
N SER A 104 2.22 -3.17 28.79
CA SER A 104 2.74 -2.42 29.92
C SER A 104 1.77 -1.32 30.39
N VAL A 105 2.02 -0.82 31.61
CA VAL A 105 1.37 0.41 32.11
C VAL A 105 1.61 1.60 31.17
N ARG A 106 2.76 1.65 30.49
CA ARG A 106 3.09 2.72 29.58
C ARG A 106 2.32 2.61 28.27
N ALA A 107 2.16 1.39 27.75
CA ALA A 107 1.39 1.17 26.53
C ALA A 107 -0.06 1.68 26.67
N ILE A 108 -0.75 1.37 27.76
CA ILE A 108 -2.13 1.81 27.98
C ILE A 108 -2.28 3.32 28.26
N LYS A 109 -1.17 4.06 28.44
CA LYS A 109 -1.17 5.53 28.57
C LYS A 109 -1.05 6.25 27.24
N GLU A 110 -0.83 5.52 26.15
CA GLU A 110 -0.86 6.12 24.81
C GLU A 110 -2.26 6.66 24.50
N GLU A 111 -2.31 7.71 23.70
CA GLU A 111 -3.56 8.37 23.33
C GLU A 111 -4.59 7.40 22.74
N GLY A 112 -5.81 7.45 23.25
CA GLY A 112 -6.91 6.56 22.90
C GLY A 112 -7.01 5.35 23.82
N ASP A 113 -8.24 4.89 24.05
CA ASP A 113 -8.56 3.67 24.81
C ASP A 113 -9.05 2.61 23.82
N TYR A 114 -8.24 1.58 23.58
CA TYR A 114 -8.55 0.47 22.68
C TYR A 114 -8.91 -0.80 23.42
N GLY A 115 -9.00 -0.73 24.76
CA GLY A 115 -9.48 -1.82 25.63
C GLY A 115 -8.42 -2.84 26.02
N LEU A 116 -7.13 -2.54 25.89
CA LEU A 116 -6.07 -3.39 26.43
C LEU A 116 -5.91 -3.21 27.94
N PHE A 117 -5.52 -4.29 28.65
CA PHE A 117 -5.29 -4.27 30.09
C PHE A 117 -3.81 -4.37 30.44
N VAL A 118 -3.42 -3.74 31.55
CA VAL A 118 -2.05 -3.83 32.07
C VAL A 118 -1.73 -5.29 32.42
N ASN A 119 -0.52 -5.74 32.06
CA ASN A 119 -0.03 -7.13 32.21
C ASN A 119 -0.81 -8.17 31.39
N GLU A 120 -1.63 -7.74 30.47
CA GLU A 120 -2.27 -8.63 29.51
C GLU A 120 -1.24 -9.22 28.55
N LYS A 121 -1.37 -10.52 28.27
CA LYS A 121 -0.47 -11.26 27.38
C LYS A 121 -1.11 -11.50 26.03
N PHE A 122 -0.40 -11.18 24.97
CA PHE A 122 -0.81 -11.43 23.59
C PHE A 122 0.26 -12.19 22.81
N LYS A 123 -0.16 -12.99 21.84
CA LYS A 123 0.73 -13.34 20.75
C LYS A 123 1.00 -12.11 19.89
N ILE A 124 2.23 -11.97 19.43
CA ILE A 124 2.64 -10.83 18.57
C ILE A 124 1.74 -10.72 17.35
N GLY A 125 1.41 -11.83 16.68
CA GLY A 125 0.54 -11.84 15.50
C GLY A 125 -0.86 -11.31 15.78
N ASP A 126 -1.45 -11.67 16.91
CA ASP A 126 -2.79 -11.25 17.31
C ASP A 126 -2.81 -9.75 17.68
N LEU A 127 -1.81 -9.29 18.45
CA LEU A 127 -1.67 -7.88 18.78
C LEU A 127 -1.35 -7.02 17.53
N ALA A 128 -0.61 -7.55 16.57
CA ALA A 128 -0.34 -6.88 15.31
C ALA A 128 -1.62 -6.68 14.49
N LYS A 129 -2.48 -7.69 14.38
CA LYS A 129 -3.80 -7.58 13.71
C LYS A 129 -4.71 -6.60 14.44
N PHE A 130 -4.79 -6.70 15.77
CA PHE A 130 -5.50 -5.75 16.63
C PHE A 130 -5.07 -4.31 16.35
N THR A 131 -3.75 -4.06 16.38
CA THR A 131 -3.14 -2.75 16.14
C THR A 131 -3.41 -2.24 14.73
N LEU A 132 -3.34 -3.11 13.73
CA LEU A 132 -3.52 -2.76 12.32
C LEU A 132 -4.96 -2.32 12.03
N ILE A 133 -5.95 -3.12 12.46
CA ILE A 133 -7.37 -2.95 12.16
C ILE A 133 -7.96 -1.79 12.97
N GLY A 134 -7.75 -1.78 14.28
CA GLY A 134 -8.24 -0.74 15.19
C GLY A 134 -7.42 0.54 15.16
N SER A 135 -6.27 0.52 14.50
CA SER A 135 -5.31 1.64 14.56
C SER A 135 -4.81 1.94 15.97
N ALA A 136 -4.76 0.92 16.86
CA ALA A 136 -4.50 1.03 18.29
C ALA A 136 -3.11 1.57 18.61
N ASN A 137 -3.04 2.67 19.36
CA ASN A 137 -1.77 3.29 19.76
C ASN A 137 -1.10 2.50 20.89
N ASP A 138 -1.88 2.06 21.87
CA ASP A 138 -1.45 1.17 22.97
C ASP A 138 -0.89 -0.15 22.44
N GLY A 139 -1.55 -0.77 21.44
CA GLY A 139 -1.06 -1.96 20.76
C GLY A 139 0.25 -1.73 20.00
N ALA A 140 0.39 -0.62 19.27
CA ALA A 140 1.62 -0.26 18.59
C ALA A 140 2.78 -0.03 19.58
N TYR A 141 2.48 0.63 20.69
CA TYR A 141 3.46 0.86 21.74
C TYR A 141 3.88 -0.46 22.40
N ALA A 142 2.93 -1.31 22.81
CA ALA A 142 3.22 -2.62 23.39
C ALA A 142 4.06 -3.51 22.44
N LEU A 143 3.76 -3.51 21.15
CA LEU A 143 4.57 -4.20 20.14
C LEU A 143 6.00 -3.68 20.08
N SER A 144 6.24 -2.40 20.37
CA SER A 144 7.54 -1.74 20.26
C SER A 144 8.39 -1.80 21.53
N GLU A 145 7.78 -1.99 22.70
CA GLU A 145 8.47 -1.95 23.99
C GLU A 145 9.53 -3.04 24.15
N ASN A 146 10.52 -2.73 25.00
CA ASN A 146 11.64 -3.61 25.34
C ASN A 146 12.42 -4.12 24.10
N ARG A 147 12.44 -3.32 23.03
CA ARG A 147 13.16 -3.63 21.80
C ARG A 147 14.24 -2.59 21.55
N ASN A 148 15.47 -2.98 21.84
CA ASN A 148 16.62 -2.10 21.64
C ASN A 148 16.64 -1.58 20.19
N ASN A 149 16.72 -0.25 20.06
CA ASN A 149 16.89 0.47 18.79
C ASN A 149 15.79 0.17 17.75
N LEU A 150 14.54 -0.11 18.16
CA LEU A 150 13.46 -0.41 17.20
C LEU A 150 13.22 0.75 16.24
N LEU A 151 13.27 2.00 16.71
CA LEU A 151 13.08 3.18 15.87
C LEU A 151 14.18 3.30 14.80
N GLU A 152 15.43 3.04 15.16
CA GLU A 152 16.54 2.98 14.21
C GLU A 152 16.34 1.85 13.19
N LYS A 153 15.84 0.69 13.64
CA LYS A 153 15.51 -0.44 12.77
C LYS A 153 14.37 -0.11 11.80
N MET A 154 13.33 0.64 12.24
CA MET A 154 12.25 1.13 11.36
C MET A 154 12.84 2.01 10.24
N ASN A 155 13.65 3.00 10.59
CA ASN A 155 14.28 3.89 9.61
C ASN A 155 15.28 3.14 8.69
N SER A 156 16.04 2.18 9.24
CA SER A 156 16.93 1.33 8.46
C SER A 156 16.15 0.42 7.50
N LYS A 157 15.02 -0.15 7.96
CA LYS A 157 14.14 -0.98 7.14
C LYS A 157 13.51 -0.17 6.00
N ALA A 158 13.02 1.04 6.29
CA ALA A 158 12.49 1.94 5.28
C ALA A 158 13.50 2.16 4.13
N ARG A 159 14.73 2.53 4.46
CA ARG A 159 15.80 2.69 3.45
C ARG A 159 16.06 1.39 2.67
N LYS A 160 16.10 0.23 3.35
CA LYS A 160 16.37 -1.08 2.71
C LYS A 160 15.31 -1.51 1.72
N ILE A 161 14.05 -1.12 1.92
CA ILE A 161 12.95 -1.44 1.01
C ILE A 161 12.72 -0.37 -0.06
N GLY A 162 13.55 0.70 -0.07
CA GLY A 162 13.53 1.72 -1.13
C GLY A 162 12.77 3.00 -0.78
N MET A 163 12.35 3.21 0.47
CA MET A 163 11.71 4.45 0.92
C MET A 163 12.77 5.55 1.11
N GLN A 164 12.83 6.48 0.17
CA GLN A 164 13.87 7.53 0.13
C GLN A 164 13.46 8.80 0.91
N ASN A 165 12.16 9.09 0.97
CA ASN A 165 11.58 10.29 1.53
C ASN A 165 10.80 9.97 2.82
N THR A 166 11.45 9.25 3.77
CA THR A 166 10.77 8.72 4.94
C THR A 166 11.60 8.87 6.21
N LEU A 167 10.92 9.26 7.30
CA LEU A 167 11.48 9.34 8.65
C LEU A 167 10.43 8.95 9.69
N PHE A 168 10.75 7.97 10.54
CA PHE A 168 9.96 7.60 11.71
C PHE A 168 10.61 8.18 12.96
N LEU A 169 9.82 8.87 13.79
CA LEU A 169 10.23 9.49 15.04
C LEU A 169 9.56 8.83 16.27
N ASN A 170 8.45 8.11 16.07
CA ASN A 170 7.85 7.24 17.07
C ASN A 170 7.18 6.00 16.41
N PHE A 171 6.55 5.14 17.20
CA PHE A 171 5.98 3.85 16.77
C PHE A 171 4.51 3.94 16.36
N THR A 172 3.81 5.01 16.77
CA THR A 172 2.37 5.18 16.59
C THR A 172 2.02 6.09 15.42
N GLY A 173 2.90 7.04 15.09
CA GLY A 173 2.66 8.13 14.16
C GLY A 173 1.85 9.28 14.76
N LEU A 174 1.57 9.27 16.08
CA LEU A 174 0.98 10.40 16.79
C LEU A 174 1.89 11.63 16.70
N ASP A 175 1.31 12.80 16.67
CA ASP A 175 2.06 14.04 16.68
C ASP A 175 2.87 14.16 17.99
N ILE A 176 4.14 14.54 17.89
CA ILE A 176 5.02 14.74 19.05
C ILE A 176 4.62 16.02 19.78
N ASN A 177 4.23 17.02 19.01
CA ASN A 177 3.68 18.30 19.46
C ASN A 177 2.94 18.98 18.29
N GLU A 178 2.47 20.19 18.47
CA GLU A 178 1.73 20.97 17.48
C GLU A 178 2.50 21.26 16.16
N ASN A 179 3.82 21.10 16.15
CA ASN A 179 4.69 21.41 15.00
C ASN A 179 5.38 20.16 14.40
N PHE A 180 5.44 19.05 15.13
CA PHE A 180 6.18 17.85 14.71
C PHE A 180 5.32 16.59 14.80
N SER A 181 5.18 15.91 13.67
CA SER A 181 4.54 14.60 13.60
C SER A 181 5.48 13.48 14.03
N GLY A 182 4.92 12.36 14.46
CA GLY A 182 5.69 11.17 14.82
C GLY A 182 6.23 10.36 13.65
N ALA A 183 5.81 10.66 12.42
CA ALA A 183 6.32 10.01 11.21
C ALA A 183 6.04 10.85 9.97
N TYR A 184 6.94 10.75 9.01
CA TYR A 184 6.87 11.44 7.72
C TYR A 184 7.23 10.47 6.60
N ALA A 185 6.53 10.54 5.46
CA ALA A 185 6.92 9.91 4.21
C ALA A 185 6.25 10.60 3.01
N SER A 186 6.70 10.25 1.81
CA SER A 186 6.01 10.56 0.58
C SER A 186 4.92 9.51 0.28
N ALA A 187 3.91 9.88 -0.53
CA ALA A 187 2.85 8.93 -0.92
C ALA A 187 3.42 7.74 -1.72
N GLN A 188 4.46 7.98 -2.51
CA GLN A 188 5.17 6.92 -3.24
C GLN A 188 5.86 5.95 -2.26
N ASP A 189 6.54 6.45 -1.22
CA ASP A 189 7.19 5.61 -0.22
C ASP A 189 6.17 4.78 0.59
N VAL A 190 4.98 5.35 0.87
CA VAL A 190 3.91 4.58 1.53
C VAL A 190 3.43 3.43 0.65
N ASN A 191 3.28 3.61 -0.68
CA ASN A 191 2.98 2.50 -1.59
C ASN A 191 4.05 1.40 -1.51
N VAL A 192 5.34 1.77 -1.51
CA VAL A 192 6.46 0.80 -1.34
C VAL A 192 6.31 0.05 -0.02
N MET A 193 6.03 0.75 1.07
CA MET A 193 5.85 0.15 2.40
C MET A 193 4.68 -0.84 2.44
N THR A 194 3.53 -0.48 1.86
CA THR A 194 2.32 -1.33 1.88
C THR A 194 2.46 -2.57 1.00
N MET A 195 3.02 -2.44 -0.20
CA MET A 195 3.33 -3.58 -1.07
C MET A 195 4.31 -4.54 -0.40
N TYR A 196 5.38 -4.00 0.24
CA TYR A 196 6.30 -4.83 1.01
C TYR A 196 5.60 -5.55 2.17
N ALA A 197 4.76 -4.85 2.93
CA ALA A 197 4.04 -5.41 4.08
C ALA A 197 3.16 -6.59 3.70
N LEU A 198 2.32 -6.41 2.68
CA LEU A 198 1.40 -7.44 2.20
C LEU A 198 2.15 -8.65 1.65
N LYS A 199 3.22 -8.43 0.90
CA LYS A 199 4.04 -9.50 0.31
C LYS A 199 4.85 -10.29 1.34
N ALA A 200 5.41 -9.61 2.36
CA ALA A 200 6.30 -10.23 3.33
C ALA A 200 5.55 -10.93 4.48
N TYR A 201 4.36 -10.44 4.84
CA TYR A 201 3.58 -10.92 5.99
C TYR A 201 2.07 -10.96 5.66
N PRO A 202 1.66 -11.71 4.63
CA PRO A 202 0.26 -11.71 4.17
C PRO A 202 -0.72 -12.10 5.28
N GLU A 203 -0.38 -13.07 6.14
CA GLU A 203 -1.21 -13.56 7.23
C GLU A 203 -1.57 -12.49 8.30
N ILE A 204 -0.80 -11.39 8.36
CA ILE A 204 -1.08 -10.26 9.25
C ILE A 204 -1.78 -9.14 8.47
N PHE A 205 -1.25 -8.78 7.30
CA PHE A 205 -1.70 -7.57 6.60
C PHE A 205 -2.99 -7.77 5.79
N GLU A 206 -3.30 -8.98 5.34
CA GLU A 206 -4.62 -9.31 4.75
C GLU A 206 -5.77 -9.14 5.75
N ALA A 207 -5.52 -9.26 7.06
CA ALA A 207 -6.55 -9.01 8.07
C ALA A 207 -7.07 -7.56 8.04
N SER A 208 -6.29 -6.61 7.49
CA SER A 208 -6.67 -5.18 7.41
C SER A 208 -7.92 -4.88 6.58
N VAL A 209 -8.43 -5.85 5.81
CA VAL A 209 -9.67 -5.69 5.03
C VAL A 209 -10.90 -6.27 5.73
N LEU A 210 -10.72 -6.90 6.89
CA LEU A 210 -11.85 -7.38 7.69
C LEU A 210 -12.57 -6.19 8.35
N PRO A 211 -13.90 -6.15 8.35
CA PRO A 211 -14.66 -5.06 8.98
C PRO A 211 -14.48 -5.02 10.50
N GLU A 212 -14.26 -6.17 11.11
CA GLU A 212 -13.94 -6.33 12.53
C GLU A 212 -13.22 -7.65 12.76
N ILE A 213 -12.51 -7.75 13.88
CA ILE A 213 -11.95 -9.02 14.37
C ILE A 213 -12.25 -9.21 15.85
N ASN A 214 -12.38 -10.49 16.23
CA ASN A 214 -12.38 -10.91 17.62
C ASN A 214 -11.01 -11.53 17.93
N VAL A 215 -10.31 -10.94 18.86
CA VAL A 215 -9.00 -11.41 19.32
C VAL A 215 -9.13 -11.84 20.78
N LYS A 216 -8.70 -13.06 21.09
CA LYS A 216 -8.60 -13.53 22.46
C LYS A 216 -7.16 -13.47 22.90
N SER A 217 -6.89 -12.73 23.97
CA SER A 217 -5.55 -12.67 24.55
C SER A 217 -5.17 -13.97 25.26
N GLU A 218 -3.88 -14.23 25.43
CA GLU A 218 -3.42 -15.39 26.23
C GLU A 218 -3.77 -15.27 27.72
N SER A 219 -4.14 -14.07 28.18
CA SER A 219 -4.71 -13.83 29.50
C SER A 219 -6.20 -14.16 29.60
N GLY A 220 -6.84 -14.52 28.48
CA GLY A 220 -8.23 -14.97 28.45
C GLY A 220 -9.27 -13.88 28.19
N PHE A 221 -8.86 -12.63 27.96
CA PHE A 221 -9.78 -11.53 27.61
C PHE A 221 -10.13 -11.58 26.13
N ASP A 222 -11.40 -11.28 25.83
CA ASP A 222 -11.92 -11.20 24.47
C ASP A 222 -12.02 -9.72 24.05
N HIS A 223 -11.47 -9.40 22.88
CA HIS A 223 -11.46 -8.05 22.29
C HIS A 223 -12.15 -8.07 20.93
N ASN A 224 -13.19 -7.26 20.78
CA ASN A 224 -13.81 -7.00 19.47
C ASN A 224 -13.32 -5.65 18.95
N ILE A 225 -12.63 -5.67 17.81
CA ILE A 225 -12.02 -4.49 17.20
C ILE A 225 -12.64 -4.23 15.83
N LYS A 226 -13.19 -3.03 15.67
CA LYS A 226 -13.75 -2.55 14.39
C LYS A 226 -12.65 -1.89 13.54
N ASN A 227 -12.77 -2.09 12.26
CA ASN A 227 -11.88 -1.44 11.29
C ASN A 227 -12.17 0.06 11.19
N THR A 228 -11.10 0.84 11.05
CA THR A 228 -11.18 2.30 10.92
C THR A 228 -11.41 2.78 9.48
N ASN A 229 -11.47 1.88 8.50
CA ASN A 229 -11.78 2.21 7.11
C ASN A 229 -13.28 2.04 6.81
N ASP A 230 -14.00 3.16 6.68
CA ASP A 230 -15.45 3.16 6.45
C ASP A 230 -15.86 2.74 5.02
N VAL A 231 -14.90 2.68 4.09
CA VAL A 231 -15.17 2.34 2.67
C VAL A 231 -14.74 0.94 2.27
N LEU A 232 -14.42 0.06 3.22
CA LEU A 232 -14.00 -1.33 2.94
C LEU A 232 -14.93 -2.05 1.96
N LYS A 233 -16.25 -1.94 2.16
CA LYS A 233 -17.26 -2.63 1.35
C LYS A 233 -17.48 -2.02 -0.03
N LYS A 234 -16.99 -0.80 -0.25
CA LYS A 234 -17.15 -0.08 -1.52
C LYS A 234 -16.01 -0.38 -2.50
N ILE A 235 -14.87 -0.85 -2.00
CA ILE A 235 -13.71 -1.17 -2.82
C ILE A 235 -13.70 -2.66 -3.14
N PRO A 236 -13.95 -3.05 -4.41
CA PRO A 236 -13.95 -4.46 -4.78
C PRO A 236 -12.54 -5.05 -4.69
N ASN A 237 -12.46 -6.34 -4.31
CA ASN A 237 -11.21 -7.10 -4.23
C ASN A 237 -10.09 -6.37 -3.46
N LEU A 238 -10.46 -5.70 -2.36
CA LEU A 238 -9.50 -5.03 -1.48
C LEU A 238 -8.60 -6.07 -0.83
N LEU A 239 -7.28 -5.88 -0.92
CA LEU A 239 -6.25 -6.77 -0.39
C LEU A 239 -5.58 -6.23 0.86
N PHE A 240 -5.52 -4.90 0.98
CA PHE A 240 -4.89 -4.20 2.10
C PHE A 240 -5.53 -2.84 2.32
N SER A 241 -5.58 -2.38 3.58
CA SER A 241 -6.07 -1.06 3.93
C SER A 241 -5.47 -0.55 5.24
N LYS A 242 -5.14 0.74 5.30
CA LYS A 242 -4.79 1.43 6.55
C LYS A 242 -5.14 2.90 6.50
N THR A 243 -5.84 3.38 7.54
CA THR A 243 -6.17 4.79 7.75
C THR A 243 -5.15 5.48 8.66
N GLY A 244 -5.05 6.80 8.55
CA GLY A 244 -4.31 7.65 9.47
C GLY A 244 -4.99 9.00 9.63
N PHE A 245 -4.96 9.55 10.85
CA PHE A 245 -5.39 10.91 11.14
C PHE A 245 -4.65 11.45 12.35
N THR A 246 -4.13 12.65 12.23
CA THR A 246 -3.73 13.56 13.33
C THR A 246 -3.97 14.99 12.86
N PRO A 247 -3.99 15.99 13.79
CA PRO A 247 -4.10 17.40 13.40
C PRO A 247 -3.08 17.85 12.35
N LEU A 248 -1.82 17.43 12.45
CA LEU A 248 -0.77 17.77 11.47
C LEU A 248 -0.89 17.00 10.16
N ALA A 249 -1.28 15.73 10.21
CA ALA A 249 -1.36 14.89 9.02
C ALA A 249 -2.59 15.14 8.16
N GLY A 250 -3.70 15.55 8.78
CA GLY A 250 -5.00 15.46 8.13
C GLY A 250 -5.42 14.01 7.92
N GLY A 251 -6.33 13.77 6.99
CA GLY A 251 -6.81 12.43 6.65
C GLY A 251 -5.89 11.71 5.66
N ASN A 252 -5.38 10.55 6.04
CA ASN A 252 -4.55 9.68 5.23
C ASN A 252 -5.23 8.32 5.03
N LEU A 253 -5.06 7.74 3.84
CA LEU A 253 -5.53 6.39 3.52
C LEU A 253 -4.59 5.76 2.50
N THR A 254 -4.19 4.51 2.76
CA THR A 254 -3.48 3.69 1.79
C THR A 254 -4.18 2.35 1.62
N ILE A 255 -4.25 1.88 0.39
CA ILE A 255 -4.87 0.60 0.04
C ILE A 255 -4.05 -0.15 -1.00
N ILE A 256 -4.29 -1.46 -1.09
CA ILE A 256 -4.00 -2.27 -2.28
C ILE A 256 -5.28 -3.01 -2.63
N TYR A 257 -5.70 -2.94 -3.88
CA TYR A 257 -6.83 -3.70 -4.41
C TYR A 257 -6.48 -4.36 -5.72
N GLN A 258 -7.17 -5.44 -6.07
CA GLN A 258 -7.02 -6.09 -7.37
C GLN A 258 -8.13 -5.62 -8.30
N ASN A 259 -7.75 -5.03 -9.45
CA ASN A 259 -8.73 -4.61 -10.46
C ASN A 259 -9.33 -5.81 -11.20
N GLU A 260 -10.30 -5.59 -12.10
CA GLU A 260 -10.97 -6.62 -12.89
C GLU A 260 -10.04 -7.38 -13.84
N TYR A 261 -8.91 -6.77 -14.22
CA TYR A 261 -7.86 -7.34 -15.07
C TYR A 261 -6.75 -8.05 -14.27
N LYS A 262 -6.97 -8.27 -12.97
CA LYS A 262 -6.04 -8.96 -12.06
C LYS A 262 -4.74 -8.21 -11.77
N HIS A 263 -4.72 -6.90 -11.97
CA HIS A 263 -3.61 -6.06 -11.53
C HIS A 263 -3.78 -5.64 -10.07
N ASN A 264 -2.74 -5.78 -9.28
CA ASN A 264 -2.68 -5.24 -7.92
C ASN A 264 -2.31 -3.76 -7.99
N ILE A 265 -3.22 -2.90 -7.56
CA ILE A 265 -3.06 -1.44 -7.61
C ILE A 265 -2.90 -0.92 -6.19
N ALA A 266 -1.75 -0.33 -5.90
CA ALA A 266 -1.49 0.38 -4.65
C ALA A 266 -1.83 1.87 -4.81
N ILE A 267 -2.62 2.41 -3.88
CA ILE A 267 -3.01 3.82 -3.86
C ILE A 267 -2.80 4.38 -2.46
N THR A 268 -2.10 5.50 -2.38
CA THR A 268 -1.92 6.26 -1.15
C THR A 268 -2.40 7.68 -1.32
N VAL A 269 -3.25 8.14 -0.40
CA VAL A 269 -3.78 9.51 -0.27
C VAL A 269 -3.26 10.11 1.02
N LEU A 270 -2.63 11.30 0.96
CA LEU A 270 -2.06 12.01 2.11
C LEU A 270 -2.59 13.45 2.19
N GLY A 271 -2.82 13.91 3.42
CA GLY A 271 -3.20 15.29 3.71
C GLY A 271 -4.57 15.70 3.18
N SER A 272 -5.52 14.78 3.12
CA SER A 272 -6.93 15.05 2.88
C SER A 272 -7.64 15.48 4.19
N THR A 273 -8.96 15.67 4.15
CA THR A 273 -9.76 15.77 5.37
C THR A 273 -10.06 14.37 5.94
N PRO A 274 -10.54 14.26 7.20
CA PRO A 274 -10.89 12.96 7.79
C PRO A 274 -11.88 12.15 6.92
N GLU A 275 -12.90 12.80 6.38
CA GLU A 275 -13.90 12.19 5.49
C GLU A 275 -13.42 12.20 4.03
N GLY A 276 -12.71 13.26 3.64
CA GLY A 276 -12.20 13.46 2.27
C GLY A 276 -11.28 12.35 1.81
N ARG A 277 -10.46 11.77 2.71
CA ARG A 277 -9.57 10.64 2.37
C ARG A 277 -10.32 9.46 1.74
N PHE A 278 -11.56 9.22 2.15
CA PHE A 278 -12.39 8.14 1.61
C PHE A 278 -12.96 8.52 0.25
N SER A 279 -13.57 9.72 0.13
CA SER A 279 -14.11 10.19 -1.15
C SER A 279 -13.02 10.40 -2.21
N ASP A 280 -11.82 10.84 -1.83
CA ASP A 280 -10.68 10.97 -2.74
C ASP A 280 -10.24 9.60 -3.25
N MET A 281 -10.17 8.59 -2.37
CA MET A 281 -9.84 7.22 -2.75
C MET A 281 -10.87 6.63 -3.73
N GLU A 282 -12.17 6.78 -3.43
CA GLU A 282 -13.26 6.32 -4.31
C GLU A 282 -13.13 6.97 -5.70
N LYS A 283 -12.94 8.29 -5.78
CA LYS A 283 -12.78 9.00 -7.07
C LYS A 283 -11.60 8.48 -7.89
N ILE A 284 -10.46 8.20 -7.25
CA ILE A 284 -9.29 7.68 -7.95
C ILE A 284 -9.58 6.28 -8.51
N ILE A 285 -10.19 5.40 -7.72
CA ILE A 285 -10.57 4.04 -8.14
C ILE A 285 -11.59 4.07 -9.28
N ASP A 286 -12.66 4.86 -9.14
CA ASP A 286 -13.71 5.01 -10.15
C ASP A 286 -13.14 5.55 -11.47
N THR A 287 -12.17 6.46 -11.39
CA THR A 287 -11.48 6.97 -12.58
C THR A 287 -10.71 5.87 -13.30
N LEU A 288 -9.93 5.06 -12.57
CA LEU A 288 -9.20 3.93 -13.17
C LEU A 288 -10.17 2.91 -13.79
N TYR A 289 -11.26 2.59 -13.09
CA TYR A 289 -12.29 1.68 -13.55
C TYR A 289 -12.96 2.18 -14.83
N ASN A 290 -13.45 3.44 -14.84
CA ASN A 290 -14.14 4.04 -15.98
C ASN A 290 -13.23 4.21 -17.21
N LEU A 291 -11.92 4.28 -17.02
CA LEU A 291 -10.94 4.34 -18.10
C LEU A 291 -10.46 2.96 -18.55
N GLY A 292 -10.94 1.87 -17.93
CA GLY A 292 -10.56 0.49 -18.26
C GLY A 292 -9.09 0.21 -18.04
N TYR A 293 -8.48 0.77 -16.97
CA TYR A 293 -7.05 0.57 -16.72
C TYR A 293 -6.71 -0.92 -16.54
N GLY A 294 -5.78 -1.43 -17.38
CA GLY A 294 -5.32 -2.83 -17.35
C GLY A 294 -6.02 -3.74 -18.37
N SER A 295 -6.94 -3.16 -19.20
CA SER A 295 -7.63 -3.89 -20.27
C SER A 295 -6.70 -4.32 -21.43
#